data_c3910b248e3c9a48c2abb8fc873eb91e
#
_entry.id   c3910b248e3c9a48c2abb8fc873eb91e
#
_cell.length_a   1.000
_cell.length_b   1.000
_cell.length_c   1.000
_cell.angle_alpha   90.00
_cell.angle_beta   90.00
_cell.angle_gamma   90.00
#
_symmetry.space_group_name_H-M   'P 1'
#
loop_
_entity.id
_entity.type
_entity.pdbx_description
1 polymer ?
#
loop_
_entity_poly.entity_id
_entity_poly.type
_entity_poly.pdbx_seq_one_letter_code
_entity_poly.pdbx_strand_id
1 'polypeptide(L)'
;ISNEINYLKVFNENINELENEKILNIAKNSIIRDKIKKIEILKFTEKLSIDKNYLDLMIEAAYLKIGLNSIDQFKNHLKYHDINIKIVEQKLILDAYWKKIIYEKYKNKIKIDKEKIINEISSKKNKFYNISEIIFNVEKNEDLEKKYNLIRQSIIQDGFENTSLIYSISENAEDGGSLGWVNQSALSTKIENELSLLKIGEFTSPITIPGGFLILKINDLKEEQIDINNNKEIEKVIEIKMNEQLNQFSNIYINKIKKNIIINEL
;
A
#
# COMPACT_ATOMS: atom_id res chain seq x y z
N ILE A 1 7.41 18.57 -9.05
CA ILE A 1 7.53 17.27 -9.71
C ILE A 1 8.92 16.69 -9.46
N SER A 2 10.03 17.42 -9.72
CA SER A 2 11.40 16.91 -9.54
C SER A 2 11.64 16.36 -8.13
N ASN A 3 11.27 17.09 -7.08
CA ASN A 3 11.39 16.63 -5.70
C ASN A 3 10.56 15.35 -5.45
N GLU A 4 9.42 15.20 -6.12
CA GLU A 4 8.59 14.01 -5.97
C GLU A 4 9.24 12.80 -6.64
N ILE A 5 9.81 12.99 -7.82
CA ILE A 5 10.58 11.93 -8.51
C ILE A 5 11.74 11.48 -7.62
N ASN A 6 12.50 12.42 -7.07
CA ASN A 6 13.62 12.11 -6.19
C ASN A 6 13.16 11.39 -4.91
N TYR A 7 12.03 11.82 -4.32
CA TYR A 7 11.42 11.14 -3.17
C TYR A 7 11.06 9.68 -3.49
N LEU A 8 10.40 9.45 -4.62
CA LEU A 8 10.03 8.09 -5.04
C LEU A 8 11.26 7.20 -5.26
N LYS A 9 12.36 7.76 -5.77
CA LYS A 9 13.63 7.04 -5.95
C LYS A 9 14.31 6.66 -4.63
N VAL A 10 14.07 7.41 -3.55
CA VAL A 10 14.57 7.05 -2.21
C VAL A 10 14.02 5.71 -1.76
N PHE A 11 12.75 5.44 -2.04
CA PHE A 11 12.04 4.25 -1.56
C PHE A 11 11.92 3.13 -2.61
N ASN A 12 12.15 3.45 -3.88
CA ASN A 12 12.12 2.47 -4.97
C ASN A 12 13.14 2.83 -6.07
N GLU A 13 14.31 2.21 -6.03
CA GLU A 13 15.37 2.44 -7.02
C GLU A 13 15.00 1.94 -8.42
N ASN A 14 14.12 0.93 -8.53
CA ASN A 14 13.70 0.34 -9.81
C ASN A 14 12.96 1.37 -10.70
N ILE A 15 12.46 2.46 -10.13
CA ILE A 15 11.83 3.54 -10.90
C ILE A 15 12.78 4.14 -11.95
N ASN A 16 14.10 4.04 -11.74
CA ASN A 16 15.10 4.51 -12.70
C ASN A 16 15.13 3.68 -14.01
N GLU A 17 14.57 2.48 -14.02
CA GLU A 17 14.49 1.61 -15.19
C GLU A 17 13.31 1.99 -16.11
N LEU A 18 12.41 2.85 -15.63
CA LEU A 18 11.24 3.27 -16.37
C LEU A 18 11.54 4.43 -17.33
N GLU A 19 10.77 4.51 -18.41
CA GLU A 19 10.75 5.66 -19.29
C GLU A 19 10.36 6.95 -18.57
N ASN A 20 10.96 8.07 -18.96
CA ASN A 20 10.74 9.37 -18.32
C ASN A 20 9.26 9.77 -18.24
N GLU A 21 8.46 9.44 -19.25
CA GLU A 21 7.03 9.74 -19.27
C GLU A 21 6.29 8.97 -18.17
N LYS A 22 6.61 7.69 -17.98
CA LYS A 22 6.04 6.86 -16.91
C LYS A 22 6.41 7.42 -15.53
N ILE A 23 7.69 7.76 -15.33
CA ILE A 23 8.18 8.37 -14.07
C ILE A 23 7.42 9.67 -13.78
N LEU A 24 7.24 10.52 -14.79
CA LEU A 24 6.51 11.78 -14.65
C LEU A 24 5.04 11.55 -14.23
N ASN A 25 4.38 10.57 -14.84
CA ASN A 25 2.99 10.23 -14.51
C ASN A 25 2.85 9.67 -13.10
N ILE A 26 3.79 8.82 -12.65
CA ILE A 26 3.84 8.31 -11.28
C ILE A 26 3.97 9.49 -10.29
N ALA A 27 4.91 10.40 -10.52
CA ALA A 27 5.12 11.56 -9.65
C ALA A 27 3.90 12.49 -9.62
N LYS A 28 3.24 12.72 -10.75
CA LYS A 28 1.98 13.49 -10.81
C LYS A 28 0.89 12.83 -9.98
N ASN A 29 0.69 11.52 -10.11
CA ASN A 29 -0.32 10.78 -9.36
C ASN A 29 -0.06 10.81 -7.85
N SER A 30 1.19 10.68 -7.43
CA SER A 30 1.59 10.79 -6.02
C SER A 30 1.27 12.19 -5.47
N ILE A 31 1.68 13.26 -6.16
CA ILE A 31 1.38 14.64 -5.77
C ILE A 31 -0.14 14.88 -5.66
N ILE A 32 -0.91 14.38 -6.62
CA ILE A 32 -2.38 14.52 -6.61
C ILE A 32 -2.97 13.83 -5.39
N ARG A 33 -2.52 12.62 -5.08
CA ARG A 33 -2.95 11.85 -3.91
C ARG A 33 -2.65 12.60 -2.62
N ASP A 34 -1.43 13.10 -2.46
CA ASP A 34 -1.03 13.87 -1.28
C ASP A 34 -1.83 15.17 -1.13
N LYS A 35 -2.09 15.86 -2.23
CA LYS A 35 -2.93 17.06 -2.21
C LYS A 35 -4.37 16.75 -1.81
N ILE A 36 -4.96 15.65 -2.31
CA ILE A 36 -6.30 15.22 -1.91
C ILE A 36 -6.34 14.92 -0.41
N LYS A 37 -5.39 14.12 0.09
CA LYS A 37 -5.24 13.83 1.51
C LYS A 37 -5.15 15.12 2.33
N LYS A 38 -4.26 16.04 1.93
CA LYS A 38 -4.04 17.30 2.64
C LYS A 38 -5.28 18.19 2.68
N ILE A 39 -5.98 18.35 1.55
CA ILE A 39 -7.21 19.16 1.48
C ILE A 39 -8.27 18.58 2.43
N GLU A 40 -8.41 17.26 2.46
CA GLU A 40 -9.40 16.61 3.31
C GLU A 40 -9.02 16.72 4.79
N ILE A 41 -7.76 16.53 5.14
CA ILE A 41 -7.26 16.64 6.51
C ILE A 41 -7.45 18.06 7.06
N LEU A 42 -7.19 19.09 6.24
CA LEU A 42 -7.32 20.49 6.64
C LEU A 42 -8.77 20.91 6.94
N LYS A 43 -9.77 20.09 6.62
CA LYS A 43 -11.16 20.31 7.08
C LYS A 43 -11.33 19.99 8.57
N PHE A 44 -10.43 19.23 9.18
CA PHE A 44 -10.51 18.75 10.55
C PHE A 44 -9.43 19.32 11.48
N THR A 45 -8.36 19.89 10.92
CA THR A 45 -7.27 20.48 11.70
C THR A 45 -6.60 21.62 10.93
N GLU A 46 -6.24 22.68 11.64
CA GLU A 46 -5.54 23.83 11.04
C GLU A 46 -4.04 23.58 10.85
N LYS A 47 -3.46 22.69 11.66
CA LYS A 47 -2.02 22.42 11.68
C LYS A 47 -1.73 20.93 11.75
N LEU A 48 -0.81 20.49 10.91
CA LEU A 48 -0.29 19.13 10.93
C LEU A 48 0.97 19.08 11.81
N SER A 49 0.85 18.50 12.99
CA SER A 49 1.98 18.26 13.90
C SER A 49 1.74 17.00 14.71
N ILE A 50 2.77 16.21 14.89
CA ILE A 50 2.75 15.00 15.71
C ILE A 50 3.86 15.08 16.76
N ASP A 51 3.76 14.23 17.77
CA ASP A 51 4.82 14.10 18.78
C ASP A 51 6.15 13.70 18.13
N LYS A 52 7.25 14.27 18.62
CA LYS A 52 8.56 14.06 18.03
C LYS A 52 9.01 12.59 18.16
N ASN A 53 8.77 11.95 19.30
CA ASN A 53 9.20 10.56 19.49
C ASN A 53 8.43 9.64 18.54
N TYR A 54 7.14 9.94 18.32
CA TYR A 54 6.34 9.21 17.34
C TYR A 54 6.82 9.41 15.90
N LEU A 55 7.21 10.65 15.53
CA LEU A 55 7.81 10.92 14.23
C LEU A 55 9.13 10.17 14.05
N ASP A 56 9.99 10.15 15.07
CA ASP A 56 11.26 9.45 15.04
C ASP A 56 11.06 7.93 14.82
N LEU A 57 10.05 7.31 15.46
CA LEU A 57 9.67 5.91 15.21
C LEU A 57 9.18 5.67 13.77
N MET A 58 8.43 6.61 13.20
CA MET A 58 7.97 6.50 11.81
C MET A 58 9.15 6.61 10.82
N ILE A 59 10.10 7.49 11.10
CA ILE A 59 11.33 7.61 10.29
C ILE A 59 12.15 6.33 10.39
N GLU A 60 12.26 5.76 11.60
CA GLU A 60 12.94 4.48 11.81
C GLU A 60 12.29 3.37 10.99
N ALA A 61 10.98 3.23 11.05
CA ALA A 61 10.25 2.26 10.25
C ALA A 61 10.47 2.47 8.73
N ALA A 62 10.55 3.73 8.28
CA ALA A 62 10.76 4.06 6.88
C ALA A 62 12.15 3.64 6.39
N TYR A 63 13.23 3.91 7.14
CA TYR A 63 14.56 3.51 6.70
C TYR A 63 14.83 2.01 6.86
N LEU A 64 14.26 1.36 7.87
CA LEU A 64 14.35 -0.10 8.01
C LEU A 64 13.68 -0.81 6.83
N LYS A 65 12.59 -0.27 6.31
CA LYS A 65 11.86 -0.82 5.16
C LYS A 65 12.72 -0.90 3.89
N ILE A 66 13.63 0.04 3.70
CA ILE A 66 14.57 0.06 2.58
C ILE A 66 15.93 -0.57 2.92
N GLY A 67 15.99 -1.36 4.01
CA GLY A 67 17.18 -2.13 4.40
C GLY A 67 18.29 -1.32 5.05
N LEU A 68 18.03 -0.08 5.45
CA LEU A 68 19.00 0.74 6.18
C LEU A 68 18.86 0.53 7.70
N ASN A 69 19.98 0.63 8.44
CA ASN A 69 20.01 0.26 9.85
C ASN A 69 20.21 1.45 10.80
N SER A 70 20.32 2.67 10.29
CA SER A 70 20.50 3.86 11.12
C SER A 70 20.02 5.13 10.43
N ILE A 71 19.70 6.13 11.26
CA ILE A 71 19.30 7.46 10.79
C ILE A 71 20.42 8.15 9.98
N ASP A 72 21.69 7.89 10.29
CA ASP A 72 22.81 8.49 9.56
C ASP A 72 22.95 7.88 8.15
N GLN A 73 22.77 6.55 8.02
CA GLN A 73 22.67 5.91 6.71
C GLN A 73 21.52 6.48 5.91
N PHE A 74 20.36 6.66 6.55
CA PHE A 74 19.19 7.23 5.90
C PHE A 74 19.43 8.67 5.44
N LYS A 75 20.01 9.54 6.27
CA LYS A 75 20.36 10.90 5.87
C LYS A 75 21.32 10.94 4.69
N ASN A 76 22.32 10.05 4.66
CA ASN A 76 23.24 9.95 3.54
C ASN A 76 22.54 9.47 2.26
N HIS A 77 21.63 8.50 2.38
CA HIS A 77 20.80 8.03 1.27
C HIS A 77 19.87 9.13 0.73
N LEU A 78 19.23 9.88 1.61
CA LEU A 78 18.41 11.05 1.23
C LEU A 78 19.24 12.10 0.48
N LYS A 79 20.47 12.37 0.98
CA LYS A 79 21.38 13.33 0.33
C LYS A 79 21.81 12.86 -1.06
N TYR A 80 22.05 11.57 -1.24
CA TYR A 80 22.36 10.99 -2.55
C TYR A 80 21.25 11.23 -3.58
N HIS A 81 19.99 11.20 -3.13
CA HIS A 81 18.82 11.49 -3.96
C HIS A 81 18.39 12.98 -3.96
N ASP A 82 19.19 13.87 -3.39
CA ASP A 82 18.90 15.31 -3.28
C ASP A 82 17.55 15.60 -2.59
N ILE A 83 17.25 14.84 -1.52
CA ILE A 83 16.04 14.98 -0.72
C ILE A 83 16.37 15.49 0.69
N ASN A 84 15.62 16.51 1.11
CA ASN A 84 15.65 16.97 2.50
C ASN A 84 14.75 16.08 3.37
N ILE A 85 15.27 15.68 4.54
CA ILE A 85 14.50 14.85 5.49
C ILE A 85 13.13 15.45 5.85
N LYS A 86 13.00 16.77 5.83
CA LYS A 86 11.72 17.47 6.08
C LYS A 86 10.62 17.08 5.09
N ILE A 87 10.98 16.71 3.86
CA ILE A 87 10.00 16.22 2.87
C ILE A 87 9.46 14.87 3.32
N VAL A 88 10.33 13.98 3.77
CA VAL A 88 9.93 12.67 4.33
C VAL A 88 9.06 12.85 5.56
N GLU A 89 9.49 13.70 6.51
CA GLU A 89 8.72 14.03 7.71
C GLU A 89 7.31 14.51 7.37
N GLN A 90 7.17 15.43 6.41
CA GLN A 90 5.88 15.98 5.98
C GLN A 90 4.96 14.91 5.39
N LYS A 91 5.50 14.01 4.57
CA LYS A 91 4.73 12.90 3.99
C LYS A 91 4.29 11.90 5.07
N LEU A 92 5.19 11.52 5.97
CA LEU A 92 4.86 10.64 7.10
C LEU A 92 3.77 11.25 7.99
N ILE A 93 3.87 12.53 8.31
CA ILE A 93 2.85 13.25 9.08
C ILE A 93 1.50 13.25 8.33
N LEU A 94 1.52 13.52 7.03
CA LEU A 94 0.31 13.52 6.20
C LEU A 94 -0.37 12.14 6.23
N ASP A 95 0.39 11.07 6.08
CA ASP A 95 -0.12 9.70 6.10
C ASP A 95 -0.64 9.29 7.48
N ALA A 96 0.02 9.71 8.57
CA ALA A 96 -0.45 9.45 9.92
C ALA A 96 -1.83 10.12 10.17
N TYR A 97 -2.00 11.37 9.76
CA TYR A 97 -3.30 12.05 9.85
C TYR A 97 -4.35 11.41 8.97
N TRP A 98 -3.98 11.02 7.75
CA TRP A 98 -4.88 10.34 6.84
C TRP A 98 -5.39 9.02 7.45
N LYS A 99 -4.48 8.16 7.93
CA LYS A 99 -4.82 6.91 8.61
C LYS A 99 -5.77 7.14 9.79
N LYS A 100 -5.53 8.20 10.58
CA LYS A 100 -6.41 8.58 11.69
C LYS A 100 -7.82 8.95 11.21
N ILE A 101 -7.95 9.75 10.15
CA ILE A 101 -9.25 10.13 9.57
C ILE A 101 -10.00 8.90 9.06
N ILE A 102 -9.32 8.02 8.33
CA ILE A 102 -9.92 6.79 7.82
C ILE A 102 -10.40 5.90 8.96
N TYR A 103 -9.57 5.72 9.99
CA TYR A 103 -9.96 4.96 11.18
C TYR A 103 -11.20 5.55 11.84
N GLU A 104 -11.20 6.83 12.19
CA GLU A 104 -12.33 7.49 12.86
C GLU A 104 -13.62 7.43 12.03
N LYS A 105 -13.52 7.56 10.71
CA LYS A 105 -14.65 7.53 9.79
C LYS A 105 -15.25 6.14 9.63
N TYR A 106 -14.42 5.10 9.70
CA TYR A 106 -14.82 3.73 9.32
C TYR A 106 -14.68 2.69 10.43
N LYS A 107 -14.17 3.03 11.63
CA LYS A 107 -14.00 2.07 12.75
C LYS A 107 -15.26 1.26 13.06
N ASN A 108 -16.46 1.85 12.94
CA ASN A 108 -17.73 1.16 13.17
C ASN A 108 -18.16 0.24 11.99
N LYS A 109 -17.44 0.28 10.87
CA LYS A 109 -17.67 -0.59 9.71
C LYS A 109 -16.70 -1.74 9.64
N ILE A 110 -15.66 -1.73 10.46
CA ILE A 110 -14.68 -2.82 10.55
C ILE A 110 -15.38 -4.03 11.19
N LYS A 111 -15.27 -5.17 10.53
CA LYS A 111 -15.84 -6.44 11.01
C LYS A 111 -14.71 -7.45 11.18
N ILE A 112 -14.34 -7.69 12.44
CA ILE A 112 -13.33 -8.68 12.82
C ILE A 112 -13.99 -9.74 13.70
N ASP A 113 -14.05 -10.95 13.17
CA ASP A 113 -14.50 -12.15 13.92
C ASP A 113 -13.27 -12.80 14.55
N LYS A 114 -13.02 -12.45 15.82
CA LYS A 114 -11.86 -12.95 16.56
C LYS A 114 -11.91 -14.45 16.79
N GLU A 115 -13.09 -15.01 17.09
CA GLU A 115 -13.25 -16.44 17.35
C GLU A 115 -12.96 -17.23 16.08
N LYS A 116 -13.46 -16.77 14.94
CA LYS A 116 -13.17 -17.39 13.65
C LYS A 116 -11.68 -17.38 13.34
N ILE A 117 -10.99 -16.26 13.56
CA ILE A 117 -9.54 -16.13 13.34
C ILE A 117 -8.78 -17.11 14.25
N ILE A 118 -9.11 -17.16 15.55
CA ILE A 118 -8.47 -18.09 16.49
C ILE A 118 -8.66 -19.53 16.06
N ASN A 119 -9.87 -19.92 15.66
CA ASN A 119 -10.17 -21.27 15.19
C ASN A 119 -9.40 -21.63 13.90
N GLU A 120 -9.31 -20.69 12.96
CA GLU A 120 -8.54 -20.87 11.72
C GLU A 120 -7.04 -21.04 11.98
N ILE A 121 -6.47 -20.24 12.88
CA ILE A 121 -5.06 -20.30 13.28
C ILE A 121 -4.76 -21.61 14.03
N SER A 122 -5.69 -22.06 14.89
CA SER A 122 -5.51 -23.23 15.76
C SER A 122 -5.53 -24.56 15.01
N SER A 123 -6.13 -24.62 13.85
CA SER A 123 -6.50 -25.88 13.20
C SER A 123 -5.46 -26.46 12.26
N LYS A 124 -4.41 -25.73 11.83
CA LYS A 124 -3.45 -26.16 10.77
C LYS A 124 -2.08 -25.50 10.88
N LYS A 125 -1.09 -26.06 10.14
CA LYS A 125 0.10 -25.30 9.72
C LYS A 125 -0.36 -24.06 8.99
N ASN A 126 0.01 -22.91 9.51
CA ASN A 126 -0.40 -21.64 8.91
C ASN A 126 0.50 -21.31 7.72
N LYS A 127 -0.11 -21.04 6.58
CA LYS A 127 0.58 -20.52 5.41
C LYS A 127 0.69 -19.00 5.53
N PHE A 128 1.86 -18.51 5.24
CA PHE A 128 2.14 -17.09 5.11
C PHE A 128 2.56 -16.82 3.67
N TYR A 129 1.89 -15.88 3.06
CA TYR A 129 2.19 -15.40 1.72
C TYR A 129 2.92 -14.06 1.82
N ASN A 130 4.09 -13.95 1.24
CA ASN A 130 4.67 -12.64 0.94
C ASN A 130 4.08 -12.19 -0.38
N ILE A 131 3.26 -11.14 -0.36
CA ILE A 131 2.46 -10.72 -1.50
C ILE A 131 2.62 -9.24 -1.81
N SER A 132 2.42 -8.92 -3.08
CA SER A 132 2.26 -7.56 -3.58
C SER A 132 0.92 -7.41 -4.27
N GLU A 133 0.36 -6.19 -4.28
CA GLU A 133 -0.95 -5.87 -4.83
C GLU A 133 -0.90 -4.78 -5.91
N ILE A 134 -1.80 -4.88 -6.86
CA ILE A 134 -2.19 -3.79 -7.75
C ILE A 134 -3.69 -3.64 -7.64
N ILE A 135 -4.18 -2.49 -7.18
CA ILE A 135 -5.61 -2.16 -7.17
C ILE A 135 -5.85 -1.12 -8.25
N PHE A 136 -6.82 -1.38 -9.13
CA PHE A 136 -7.15 -0.47 -10.20
C PHE A 136 -8.67 -0.35 -10.39
N ASN A 137 -9.09 0.75 -11.00
CA ASN A 137 -10.47 0.99 -11.39
C ASN A 137 -10.63 0.91 -12.89
N VAL A 138 -11.86 0.58 -13.29
CA VAL A 138 -12.32 0.67 -14.69
C VAL A 138 -13.36 1.78 -14.75
N GLU A 139 -13.17 2.72 -15.66
CA GLU A 139 -14.13 3.80 -15.87
C GLU A 139 -15.40 3.29 -16.58
N LYS A 140 -16.48 4.10 -16.52
CA LYS A 140 -17.82 3.68 -16.99
C LYS A 140 -17.87 3.20 -18.45
N ASN A 141 -16.93 3.69 -19.28
CA ASN A 141 -16.83 3.36 -20.71
C ASN A 141 -15.57 2.56 -21.05
N GLU A 142 -14.82 2.11 -20.06
CA GLU A 142 -13.59 1.35 -20.23
C GLU A 142 -13.89 -0.15 -20.10
N ASP A 143 -13.24 -0.94 -20.94
CA ASP A 143 -13.35 -2.39 -20.93
C ASP A 143 -12.36 -2.99 -19.94
N LEU A 144 -12.83 -3.82 -19.00
CA LEU A 144 -12.01 -4.45 -17.98
C LEU A 144 -10.91 -5.32 -18.60
N GLU A 145 -11.24 -6.08 -19.65
CA GLU A 145 -10.27 -6.99 -20.26
C GLU A 145 -9.14 -6.20 -20.95
N LYS A 146 -9.48 -5.12 -21.65
CA LYS A 146 -8.48 -4.23 -22.24
C LYS A 146 -7.57 -3.61 -21.17
N LYS A 147 -8.16 -3.11 -20.07
CA LYS A 147 -7.40 -2.54 -18.96
C LYS A 147 -6.48 -3.55 -18.32
N TYR A 148 -7.00 -4.76 -18.05
CA TYR A 148 -6.20 -5.84 -17.50
C TYR A 148 -5.05 -6.24 -18.43
N ASN A 149 -5.29 -6.33 -19.74
CA ASN A 149 -4.24 -6.67 -20.70
C ASN A 149 -3.12 -5.63 -20.73
N LEU A 150 -3.43 -4.33 -20.61
CA LEU A 150 -2.43 -3.27 -20.46
C LEU A 150 -1.61 -3.45 -19.20
N ILE A 151 -2.25 -3.68 -18.06
CA ILE A 151 -1.57 -3.91 -16.79
C ILE A 151 -0.71 -5.17 -16.85
N ARG A 152 -1.23 -6.25 -17.42
CA ARG A 152 -0.49 -7.51 -17.60
C ARG A 152 0.75 -7.33 -18.48
N GLN A 153 0.65 -6.56 -19.56
CA GLN A 153 1.81 -6.25 -20.41
C GLN A 153 2.85 -5.44 -19.65
N SER A 154 2.43 -4.44 -18.87
CA SER A 154 3.33 -3.66 -18.02
C SER A 154 4.02 -4.55 -16.96
N ILE A 155 3.30 -5.51 -16.32
CA ILE A 155 3.91 -6.46 -15.39
C ILE A 155 5.02 -7.27 -16.07
N ILE A 156 4.83 -7.67 -17.32
CA ILE A 156 5.81 -8.46 -18.07
C ILE A 156 7.02 -7.61 -18.50
N GLN A 157 6.79 -6.35 -18.87
CA GLN A 157 7.83 -5.45 -19.39
C GLN A 157 8.59 -4.72 -18.28
N ASP A 158 7.87 -4.17 -17.32
CA ASP A 158 8.40 -3.25 -16.31
C ASP A 158 8.51 -3.91 -14.92
N GLY A 159 7.99 -5.13 -14.76
CA GLY A 159 7.86 -5.80 -13.47
C GLY A 159 6.63 -5.38 -12.67
N PHE A 160 6.28 -6.18 -11.65
CA PHE A 160 5.07 -5.97 -10.85
C PHE A 160 5.13 -4.68 -10.02
N GLU A 161 6.28 -4.39 -9.41
CA GLU A 161 6.49 -3.23 -8.55
C GLU A 161 6.31 -1.91 -9.32
N ASN A 162 6.97 -1.79 -10.49
CA ASN A 162 6.84 -0.63 -11.35
C ASN A 162 5.42 -0.49 -11.92
N THR A 163 4.79 -1.62 -12.24
CA THR A 163 3.38 -1.62 -12.69
C THR A 163 2.44 -1.15 -11.57
N SER A 164 2.72 -1.52 -10.32
CA SER A 164 1.97 -0.99 -9.17
C SER A 164 2.09 0.52 -9.07
N LEU A 165 3.29 1.07 -9.21
CA LEU A 165 3.51 2.53 -9.23
C LEU A 165 2.71 3.24 -10.33
N ILE A 166 2.60 2.62 -11.52
CA ILE A 166 1.95 3.22 -12.68
C ILE A 166 0.41 3.16 -12.57
N TYR A 167 -0.12 2.00 -12.19
CA TYR A 167 -1.56 1.71 -12.34
C TYR A 167 -2.31 1.57 -11.02
N SER A 168 -1.63 1.30 -9.91
CA SER A 168 -2.32 1.03 -8.65
C SER A 168 -2.84 2.31 -8.00
N ILE A 169 -4.07 2.22 -7.53
CA ILE A 169 -4.70 3.24 -6.67
C ILE A 169 -4.56 2.91 -5.18
N SER A 170 -3.88 1.80 -4.85
CA SER A 170 -3.59 1.40 -3.47
C SER A 170 -2.69 2.41 -2.77
N GLU A 171 -2.82 2.50 -1.45
CA GLU A 171 -1.87 3.26 -0.62
C GLU A 171 -0.46 2.66 -0.64
N ASN A 172 -0.36 1.34 -0.90
CA ASN A 172 0.92 0.66 -1.03
C ASN A 172 1.55 0.80 -2.42
N ALA A 173 0.93 1.53 -3.35
CA ALA A 173 1.43 1.69 -4.72
C ALA A 173 2.86 2.25 -4.75
N GLU A 174 3.17 3.25 -3.91
CA GLU A 174 4.49 3.90 -3.84
C GLU A 174 5.58 2.95 -3.32
N ASP A 175 5.18 1.91 -2.61
CA ASP A 175 6.04 0.81 -2.14
C ASP A 175 6.04 -0.40 -3.11
N GLY A 176 5.73 -0.20 -4.39
CA GLY A 176 5.61 -1.27 -5.38
C GLY A 176 4.46 -2.25 -5.11
N GLY A 177 3.47 -1.84 -4.31
CA GLY A 177 2.34 -2.66 -3.93
C GLY A 177 2.64 -3.67 -2.82
N SER A 178 3.80 -3.62 -2.17
CA SER A 178 4.21 -4.62 -1.16
C SER A 178 3.29 -4.62 0.06
N LEU A 179 2.73 -5.79 0.38
CA LEU A 179 1.98 -6.07 1.61
C LEU A 179 2.83 -6.83 2.66
N GLY A 180 3.99 -7.34 2.24
CA GLY A 180 4.84 -8.19 3.07
C GLY A 180 4.21 -9.55 3.36
N TRP A 181 4.53 -10.13 4.52
CA TRP A 181 4.05 -11.44 4.95
C TRP A 181 2.63 -11.36 5.54
N VAL A 182 1.69 -11.98 4.87
CA VAL A 182 0.27 -12.04 5.26
C VAL A 182 -0.10 -13.48 5.59
N ASN A 183 -0.68 -13.71 6.78
CA ASN A 183 -1.20 -15.01 7.14
C ASN A 183 -2.46 -15.34 6.33
N GLN A 184 -2.60 -16.59 5.88
CA GLN A 184 -3.77 -17.04 5.09
C GLN A 184 -5.11 -16.73 5.79
N SER A 185 -5.18 -16.78 7.13
CA SER A 185 -6.41 -16.50 7.87
C SER A 185 -6.77 -15.00 7.90
N ALA A 186 -5.87 -14.10 7.54
CA ALA A 186 -6.17 -12.70 7.31
C ALA A 186 -6.86 -12.47 5.96
N LEU A 187 -6.68 -13.37 5.00
CA LEU A 187 -7.26 -13.27 3.66
C LEU A 187 -8.74 -13.65 3.63
N SER A 188 -9.49 -13.13 2.68
CA SER A 188 -10.83 -13.66 2.39
C SER A 188 -10.73 -15.02 1.71
N THR A 189 -11.73 -15.87 1.90
CA THR A 189 -11.77 -17.22 1.26
C THR A 189 -11.59 -17.14 -0.27
N LYS A 190 -12.12 -16.09 -0.90
CA LYS A 190 -11.95 -15.86 -2.35
C LYS A 190 -10.49 -15.62 -2.71
N ILE A 191 -9.81 -14.74 -1.97
CA ILE A 191 -8.41 -14.43 -2.20
C ILE A 191 -7.52 -15.64 -1.89
N GLU A 192 -7.78 -16.33 -0.81
CA GLU A 192 -7.04 -17.54 -0.43
C GLU A 192 -7.14 -18.62 -1.53
N ASN A 193 -8.32 -18.85 -2.09
CA ASN A 193 -8.51 -19.78 -3.18
C ASN A 193 -7.70 -19.40 -4.43
N GLU A 194 -7.71 -18.14 -4.84
CA GLU A 194 -6.94 -17.65 -5.99
C GLU A 194 -5.43 -17.82 -5.77
N LEU A 195 -4.92 -17.44 -4.59
CA LEU A 195 -3.50 -17.56 -4.27
C LEU A 195 -3.05 -19.05 -4.16
N SER A 196 -3.93 -19.93 -3.71
CA SER A 196 -3.61 -21.37 -3.56
C SER A 196 -3.30 -22.07 -4.89
N LEU A 197 -3.74 -21.49 -6.02
CA LEU A 197 -3.53 -22.01 -7.38
C LEU A 197 -2.23 -21.52 -8.00
N LEU A 198 -1.57 -20.54 -7.38
CA LEU A 198 -0.39 -19.88 -7.93
C LEU A 198 0.91 -20.41 -7.34
N LYS A 199 1.97 -20.31 -8.12
CA LYS A 199 3.35 -20.51 -7.69
C LYS A 199 4.01 -19.19 -7.32
N ILE A 200 5.14 -19.27 -6.61
CA ILE A 200 5.98 -18.10 -6.35
C ILE A 200 6.37 -17.43 -7.68
N GLY A 201 6.19 -16.12 -7.74
CA GLY A 201 6.41 -15.29 -8.93
C GLY A 201 5.18 -15.08 -9.82
N GLU A 202 4.15 -15.93 -9.70
CA GLU A 202 2.91 -15.77 -10.47
C GLU A 202 1.96 -14.76 -9.83
N PHE A 203 1.01 -14.27 -10.63
CA PHE A 203 0.00 -13.30 -10.20
C PHE A 203 -1.41 -13.68 -10.67
N THR A 204 -2.42 -13.22 -9.95
CA THR A 204 -3.83 -13.54 -10.19
C THR A 204 -4.38 -12.83 -11.43
N SER A 205 -5.49 -13.34 -11.95
CA SER A 205 -6.42 -12.53 -12.72
C SER A 205 -7.08 -11.46 -11.84
N PRO A 206 -7.76 -10.44 -12.41
CA PRO A 206 -8.43 -9.42 -11.64
C PRO A 206 -9.51 -9.99 -10.71
N ILE A 207 -9.36 -9.75 -9.42
CA ILE A 207 -10.31 -10.12 -8.37
C ILE A 207 -11.19 -8.90 -8.08
N THR A 208 -12.50 -9.01 -8.22
CA THR A 208 -13.41 -7.92 -7.84
C THR A 208 -13.41 -7.72 -6.32
N ILE A 209 -13.12 -6.50 -5.90
CA ILE A 209 -13.15 -6.05 -4.51
C ILE A 209 -14.01 -4.80 -4.36
N PRO A 210 -14.44 -4.43 -3.12
CA PRO A 210 -15.03 -3.12 -2.90
C PRO A 210 -14.07 -2.00 -3.32
N GLY A 211 -14.47 -1.19 -4.29
CA GLY A 211 -13.68 -0.04 -4.75
C GLY A 211 -12.82 -0.30 -5.98
N GLY A 212 -12.89 -1.49 -6.63
CA GLY A 212 -12.17 -1.76 -7.86
C GLY A 212 -11.83 -3.22 -8.10
N PHE A 213 -10.71 -3.44 -8.75
CA PHE A 213 -10.16 -4.75 -9.08
C PHE A 213 -8.77 -4.90 -8.48
N LEU A 214 -8.47 -6.09 -7.98
CA LEU A 214 -7.23 -6.44 -7.30
C LEU A 214 -6.48 -7.49 -8.12
N ILE A 215 -5.20 -7.30 -8.33
CA ILE A 215 -4.25 -8.31 -8.80
C ILE A 215 -3.26 -8.53 -7.66
N LEU A 216 -2.99 -9.79 -7.31
CA LEU A 216 -2.01 -10.19 -6.29
C LEU A 216 -0.90 -11.00 -6.93
N LYS A 217 0.33 -10.75 -6.53
CA LYS A 217 1.50 -11.56 -6.88
C LYS A 217 2.05 -12.25 -5.63
N ILE A 218 2.42 -13.51 -5.74
CA ILE A 218 3.16 -14.23 -4.69
C ILE A 218 4.64 -13.96 -4.90
N ASN A 219 5.27 -13.26 -3.95
CA ASN A 219 6.72 -13.05 -3.93
C ASN A 219 7.42 -14.22 -3.25
N ASP A 220 6.83 -14.76 -2.18
CA ASP A 220 7.36 -15.91 -1.44
C ASP A 220 6.25 -16.59 -0.63
N LEU A 221 6.50 -17.82 -0.16
CA LEU A 221 5.56 -18.65 0.60
C LEU A 221 6.30 -19.39 1.71
N LYS A 222 5.77 -19.37 2.92
CA LYS A 222 6.26 -20.19 4.04
C LYS A 222 5.12 -20.82 4.83
N GLU A 223 5.40 -21.94 5.49
CA GLU A 223 4.51 -22.58 6.44
C GLU A 223 5.15 -22.52 7.82
N GLU A 224 4.42 -21.95 8.79
CA GLU A 224 4.86 -21.86 10.18
C GLU A 224 3.74 -22.35 11.11
N GLN A 225 4.11 -22.88 12.25
CA GLN A 225 3.15 -23.12 13.35
C GLN A 225 3.03 -21.83 14.16
N ILE A 226 1.81 -21.32 14.26
CA ILE A 226 1.53 -20.20 15.17
C ILE A 226 1.30 -20.80 16.56
N ASP A 227 2.03 -20.30 17.55
CA ASP A 227 1.75 -20.61 18.94
C ASP A 227 0.48 -19.86 19.39
N ILE A 228 -0.62 -20.61 19.48
CA ILE A 228 -1.93 -20.09 19.93
C ILE A 228 -1.92 -19.55 21.35
N ASN A 229 -0.95 -19.95 22.18
CA ASN A 229 -0.77 -19.38 23.51
C ASN A 229 -0.08 -18.00 23.44
N ASN A 230 0.47 -17.61 22.30
CA ASN A 230 1.07 -16.32 22.07
C ASN A 230 0.03 -15.31 21.57
N ASN A 231 -0.62 -14.61 22.51
CA ASN A 231 -1.59 -13.56 22.19
C ASN A 231 -1.08 -12.52 21.20
N LYS A 232 0.23 -12.24 21.18
CA LYS A 232 0.84 -11.27 20.25
C LYS A 232 0.72 -11.70 18.79
N GLU A 233 0.83 -12.99 18.49
CA GLU A 233 0.66 -13.50 17.11
C GLU A 233 -0.78 -13.37 16.63
N ILE A 234 -1.73 -13.69 17.51
CA ILE A 234 -3.17 -13.51 17.22
C ILE A 234 -3.51 -12.03 17.00
N GLU A 235 -3.03 -11.16 17.88
CA GLU A 235 -3.23 -9.70 17.77
C GLU A 235 -2.67 -9.18 16.44
N LYS A 236 -1.51 -9.66 16.01
CA LYS A 236 -0.88 -9.29 14.74
C LYS A 236 -1.73 -9.67 13.53
N VAL A 237 -2.32 -10.87 13.52
CA VAL A 237 -3.25 -11.31 12.44
C VAL A 237 -4.50 -10.44 12.42
N ILE A 238 -5.05 -10.13 13.59
CA ILE A 238 -6.21 -9.24 13.74
C ILE A 238 -5.88 -7.83 13.21
N GLU A 239 -4.71 -7.31 13.57
CA GLU A 239 -4.24 -6.01 13.10
C GLU A 239 -4.09 -5.96 11.58
N ILE A 240 -3.48 -6.97 10.98
CA ILE A 240 -3.35 -7.07 9.52
C ILE A 240 -4.74 -7.02 8.87
N LYS A 241 -5.69 -7.84 9.35
CA LYS A 241 -7.06 -7.88 8.80
C LYS A 241 -7.82 -6.56 8.98
N MET A 242 -7.58 -5.87 10.07
CA MET A 242 -8.13 -4.53 10.31
C MET A 242 -7.54 -3.51 9.32
N ASN A 243 -6.23 -3.52 9.14
CA ASN A 243 -5.53 -2.62 8.23
C ASN A 243 -5.95 -2.84 6.77
N GLU A 244 -6.17 -4.08 6.34
CA GLU A 244 -6.72 -4.37 5.00
C GLU A 244 -8.09 -3.71 4.78
N GLN A 245 -9.01 -3.84 5.75
CA GLN A 245 -10.32 -3.20 5.65
C GLN A 245 -10.20 -1.68 5.63
N LEU A 246 -9.33 -1.10 6.45
CA LEU A 246 -9.08 0.35 6.47
C LEU A 246 -8.50 0.83 5.14
N ASN A 247 -7.56 0.10 4.55
CA ASN A 247 -6.99 0.43 3.24
C ASN A 247 -8.05 0.39 2.13
N GLN A 248 -8.97 -0.59 2.15
CA GLN A 248 -10.10 -0.63 1.22
C GLN A 248 -11.00 0.60 1.38
N PHE A 249 -11.34 0.99 2.63
CA PHE A 249 -12.12 2.19 2.89
C PHE A 249 -11.40 3.46 2.47
N SER A 250 -10.09 3.53 2.67
CA SER A 250 -9.24 4.63 2.22
C SER A 250 -9.31 4.79 0.71
N ASN A 251 -9.10 3.72 -0.04
CA ASN A 251 -9.17 3.74 -1.50
C ASN A 251 -10.55 4.18 -2.02
N ILE A 252 -11.63 3.65 -1.43
CA ILE A 252 -13.00 4.07 -1.77
C ILE A 252 -13.19 5.56 -1.50
N TYR A 253 -12.67 6.05 -0.37
CA TYR A 253 -12.84 7.45 0.04
C TYR A 253 -12.03 8.40 -0.83
N ILE A 254 -10.76 8.11 -1.13
CA ILE A 254 -9.94 8.90 -2.06
C ILE A 254 -10.62 8.99 -3.43
N ASN A 255 -11.08 7.85 -3.96
CA ASN A 255 -11.75 7.82 -5.26
C ASN A 255 -13.05 8.65 -5.28
N LYS A 256 -13.80 8.63 -4.16
CA LYS A 256 -15.00 9.48 -4.01
C LYS A 256 -14.63 10.96 -4.02
N ILE A 257 -13.57 11.35 -3.31
CA ILE A 257 -13.13 12.75 -3.25
C ILE A 257 -12.60 13.18 -4.62
N LYS A 258 -11.76 12.36 -5.27
CA LYS A 258 -11.16 12.65 -6.57
C LYS A 258 -12.21 12.97 -7.65
N LYS A 259 -13.35 12.28 -7.63
CA LYS A 259 -14.48 12.56 -8.56
C LYS A 259 -15.13 13.93 -8.39
N ASN A 260 -14.98 14.53 -7.20
CA ASN A 260 -15.58 15.82 -6.85
C ASN A 260 -14.58 17.00 -6.91
N ILE A 261 -13.32 16.74 -7.26
CA ILE A 261 -12.27 17.75 -7.36
C ILE A 261 -11.94 17.97 -8.83
N ILE A 262 -11.96 19.22 -9.27
CA ILE A 262 -11.44 19.60 -10.59
C ILE A 262 -9.93 19.71 -10.46
N ILE A 263 -9.22 18.85 -11.16
CA ILE A 263 -7.76 18.87 -11.23
C ILE A 263 -7.40 19.66 -12.49
N ASN A 264 -6.97 20.91 -12.30
CA ASN A 264 -6.41 21.69 -13.39
C ASN A 264 -4.91 21.37 -13.47
N GLU A 265 -4.48 20.79 -14.57
CA GLU A 265 -3.04 20.70 -14.88
C GLU A 265 -2.52 22.09 -15.26
N LEU A 266 -1.51 22.58 -14.54
CA LEU A 266 -0.73 23.76 -14.85
C LEU A 266 0.41 23.39 -15.79
#